data_19b5f595dba5a522c13fcbfb86a02bdb
#
_entry.id   19b5f595dba5a522c13fcbfb86a02bdb
#
_cell.length_a   1.000
_cell.length_b   1.000
_cell.length_c   1.000
_cell.angle_alpha   90.00
_cell.angle_beta   90.00
_cell.angle_gamma   90.00
#
_symmetry.space_group_name_H-M   'P 1'
#
loop_
_entity.id
_entity.type
_entity.pdbx_description
1 polymer ?
#
loop_
_entity_poly.entity_id
_entity_poly.type
_entity_poly.pdbx_seq_one_letter_code
_entity_poly.pdbx_strand_id
1 'polypeptide(L)'
;MLTSSALALFVLAAQAASTQAVPAVQVPAPDVKPAPDGAVIAIETKMGTIQVGLYATKAPLSTRNVLNYVRSGFYSGTTFHRVIPGFMVQGGGMDAKMVEKPTRPPIRNEARNGLLNTRGALALARTDDPHSATSQFFISVKDNPGLDFGISRDGWGYAVFGEVLSGMDVVDQIVAAPTTSRGGHSNVPLTPVVITRVRIVSEPAPLAPKAVTKAGAPATKPVTRPAKTAPKTAPAKPKATPTPVEVSGRSSH
;
A
#
# COMPACT_ATOMS: atom_id res chain seq x y z
N MET A 1 -90.79 38.56 -40.07
CA MET A 1 -89.71 37.81 -40.71
C MET A 1 -88.58 37.70 -39.70
N LEU A 2 -88.54 36.58 -39.05
CA LEU A 2 -87.64 36.33 -37.90
C LEU A 2 -86.66 35.30 -38.35
N THR A 3 -85.43 35.66 -38.34
CA THR A 3 -84.29 34.73 -38.59
C THR A 3 -83.67 34.31 -37.28
N SER A 4 -83.80 33.01 -36.97
CA SER A 4 -83.25 32.39 -35.77
C SER A 4 -81.76 31.99 -35.99
N SER A 5 -80.90 32.55 -35.24
CA SER A 5 -79.51 32.16 -35.25
C SER A 5 -79.24 31.05 -34.19
N ALA A 6 -78.84 29.88 -34.66
CA ALA A 6 -78.47 28.78 -33.80
C ALA A 6 -76.98 28.92 -33.40
N LEU A 7 -76.72 28.98 -32.11
CA LEU A 7 -75.41 29.04 -31.52
C LEU A 7 -74.91 27.60 -31.28
N ALA A 8 -73.91 27.16 -32.02
CA ALA A 8 -73.29 25.85 -31.85
C ALA A 8 -72.19 25.94 -30.78
N LEU A 9 -72.40 25.22 -29.69
CA LEU A 9 -71.45 25.12 -28.58
C LEU A 9 -70.41 23.99 -28.88
N PHE A 10 -69.18 24.33 -29.19
CA PHE A 10 -68.10 23.37 -29.33
C PHE A 10 -67.55 23.04 -27.96
N VAL A 11 -67.81 21.82 -27.49
CA VAL A 11 -67.11 21.26 -26.27
C VAL A 11 -65.78 20.68 -26.71
N LEU A 12 -64.71 21.35 -26.32
CA LEU A 12 -63.33 20.88 -26.55
C LEU A 12 -62.98 19.88 -25.44
N ALA A 13 -62.97 18.58 -25.76
CA ALA A 13 -62.53 17.53 -24.87
C ALA A 13 -61.00 17.52 -24.79
N ALA A 14 -60.42 17.95 -23.65
CA ALA A 14 -59.01 17.84 -23.38
C ALA A 14 -58.68 16.38 -23.11
N GLN A 15 -57.95 15.72 -24.03
CA GLN A 15 -57.35 14.39 -23.79
C GLN A 15 -56.13 14.55 -22.96
N ALA A 16 -56.17 14.10 -21.68
CA ALA A 16 -55.01 13.96 -20.81
C ALA A 16 -54.11 12.84 -21.35
N ALA A 17 -52.97 13.21 -21.91
CA ALA A 17 -51.94 12.27 -22.30
C ALA A 17 -51.36 11.61 -21.05
N SER A 18 -51.66 10.33 -20.82
CA SER A 18 -51.09 9.50 -19.77
C SER A 18 -49.63 9.24 -20.12
N THR A 19 -48.71 9.95 -19.45
CA THR A 19 -47.28 9.71 -19.55
C THR A 19 -46.95 8.42 -18.77
N GLN A 20 -46.87 7.29 -19.47
CA GLN A 20 -46.38 6.06 -18.87
C GLN A 20 -44.91 6.25 -18.50
N ALA A 21 -44.59 6.23 -17.20
CA ALA A 21 -43.24 6.23 -16.69
C ALA A 21 -42.52 4.95 -17.15
N VAL A 22 -41.49 5.11 -17.98
CA VAL A 22 -40.59 4.03 -18.39
C VAL A 22 -39.91 3.50 -17.11
N PRO A 23 -39.98 2.18 -16.83
CA PRO A 23 -39.27 1.65 -15.66
C PRO A 23 -37.77 1.96 -15.81
N ALA A 24 -37.21 2.63 -14.81
CA ALA A 24 -35.75 2.89 -14.74
C ALA A 24 -35.01 1.55 -14.74
N VAL A 25 -34.26 1.32 -15.81
CA VAL A 25 -33.29 0.20 -15.86
C VAL A 25 -32.31 0.41 -14.71
N GLN A 26 -32.42 -0.40 -13.66
CA GLN A 26 -31.40 -0.46 -12.60
C GLN A 26 -30.13 -1.01 -13.22
N VAL A 27 -29.22 -0.12 -13.60
CA VAL A 27 -27.84 -0.47 -13.90
C VAL A 27 -27.27 -1.01 -12.59
N PRO A 28 -26.76 -2.27 -12.54
CA PRO A 28 -26.10 -2.77 -11.33
C PRO A 28 -25.02 -1.76 -10.95
N ALA A 29 -25.00 -1.39 -9.66
CA ALA A 29 -23.96 -0.52 -9.13
C ALA A 29 -22.61 -1.14 -9.48
N PRO A 30 -21.66 -0.38 -10.05
CA PRO A 30 -20.32 -0.90 -10.30
C PRO A 30 -19.78 -1.45 -8.99
N ASP A 31 -19.03 -2.57 -9.05
CA ASP A 31 -18.32 -3.12 -7.90
C ASP A 31 -17.54 -2.00 -7.23
N VAL A 32 -18.12 -1.44 -6.17
CA VAL A 32 -17.54 -0.28 -5.49
C VAL A 32 -16.35 -0.79 -4.73
N LYS A 33 -15.15 -0.49 -5.25
CA LYS A 33 -13.90 -0.71 -4.55
C LYS A 33 -14.03 -0.13 -3.14
N PRO A 34 -13.68 -0.88 -2.07
CA PRO A 34 -13.83 -0.37 -0.71
C PRO A 34 -13.06 0.94 -0.55
N ALA A 35 -13.71 1.94 0.02
CA ALA A 35 -13.05 3.22 0.30
C ALA A 35 -11.98 3.04 1.39
N PRO A 36 -10.86 3.76 1.32
CA PRO A 36 -9.90 3.81 2.41
C PRO A 36 -10.52 4.31 3.71
N ASP A 37 -10.26 3.60 4.81
CA ASP A 37 -10.83 3.85 6.13
C ASP A 37 -9.78 4.35 7.15
N GLY A 38 -8.55 4.57 6.68
CA GLY A 38 -7.42 5.02 7.47
C GLY A 38 -7.05 6.49 7.24
N ALA A 39 -5.84 6.85 7.64
CA ALA A 39 -5.28 8.16 7.40
C ALA A 39 -5.14 8.46 5.91
N VAL A 40 -5.23 9.73 5.57
CA VAL A 40 -4.82 10.25 4.25
C VAL A 40 -3.43 10.85 4.40
N ILE A 41 -2.51 10.42 3.53
CA ILE A 41 -1.16 10.99 3.44
C ILE A 41 -0.99 11.74 2.12
N ALA A 42 -0.11 12.75 2.11
CA ALA A 42 0.32 13.45 0.91
C ALA A 42 1.80 13.17 0.66
N ILE A 43 2.12 12.65 -0.52
CA ILE A 43 3.48 12.45 -1.02
C ILE A 43 3.78 13.65 -1.91
N GLU A 44 4.68 14.52 -1.47
CA GLU A 44 5.05 15.76 -2.14
C GLU A 44 6.33 15.57 -2.96
N THR A 45 6.31 15.97 -4.21
CA THR A 45 7.45 15.98 -5.13
C THR A 45 7.54 17.32 -5.85
N LYS A 46 8.62 17.58 -6.58
CA LYS A 46 8.69 18.75 -7.47
C LYS A 46 7.73 18.67 -8.68
N MET A 47 7.22 17.46 -8.98
CA MET A 47 6.26 17.23 -10.07
C MET A 47 4.82 17.43 -9.63
N GLY A 48 4.56 17.51 -8.32
CA GLY A 48 3.23 17.67 -7.75
C GLY A 48 3.04 16.83 -6.49
N THR A 49 1.80 16.81 -6.01
CA THR A 49 1.39 16.10 -4.79
C THR A 49 0.47 14.92 -5.14
N ILE A 50 0.75 13.76 -4.56
CA ILE A 50 -0.06 12.56 -4.66
C ILE A 50 -0.72 12.35 -3.30
N GLN A 51 -2.06 12.37 -3.24
CA GLN A 51 -2.80 12.04 -2.01
C GLN A 51 -3.21 10.58 -2.02
N VAL A 52 -2.96 9.90 -0.91
CA VAL A 52 -3.21 8.47 -0.74
C VAL A 52 -4.04 8.24 0.51
N GLY A 53 -5.17 7.56 0.36
CA GLY A 53 -5.94 7.03 1.47
C GLY A 53 -5.43 5.64 1.86
N LEU A 54 -5.30 5.38 3.15
CA LEU A 54 -4.78 4.12 3.67
C LEU A 54 -5.91 3.19 4.13
N TYR A 55 -5.71 1.89 4.01
CA TYR A 55 -6.67 0.86 4.43
C TYR A 55 -6.33 0.33 5.84
N ALA A 56 -6.75 1.05 6.89
CA ALA A 56 -6.38 0.73 8.27
C ALA A 56 -6.97 -0.61 8.76
N THR A 57 -8.18 -0.96 8.33
CA THR A 57 -8.83 -2.23 8.69
C THR A 57 -8.31 -3.41 7.87
N LYS A 58 -8.09 -3.20 6.56
CA LYS A 58 -7.68 -4.27 5.64
C LYS A 58 -6.18 -4.57 5.71
N ALA A 59 -5.34 -3.55 6.00
CA ALA A 59 -3.88 -3.66 6.07
C ALA A 59 -3.30 -2.94 7.29
N PRO A 60 -3.67 -3.36 8.52
CA PRO A 60 -3.31 -2.64 9.74
C PRO A 60 -1.81 -2.60 10.02
N LEU A 61 -1.05 -3.66 9.71
CA LEU A 61 0.40 -3.68 9.91
C LEU A 61 1.09 -2.77 8.90
N SER A 62 0.73 -2.86 7.63
CA SER A 62 1.28 -2.06 6.53
C SER A 62 0.98 -0.58 6.74
N THR A 63 -0.27 -0.22 7.05
CA THR A 63 -0.68 1.14 7.35
C THR A 63 0.09 1.72 8.53
N ARG A 64 0.17 1.00 9.65
CA ARG A 64 0.91 1.45 10.84
C ARG A 64 2.41 1.61 10.55
N ASN A 65 3.00 0.67 9.80
CA ASN A 65 4.41 0.72 9.41
C ASN A 65 4.71 1.99 8.61
N VAL A 66 3.93 2.26 7.56
CA VAL A 66 4.10 3.45 6.71
C VAL A 66 3.87 4.73 7.50
N LEU A 67 2.84 4.82 8.34
CA LEU A 67 2.60 5.99 9.19
C LEU A 67 3.76 6.24 10.17
N ASN A 68 4.41 5.19 10.68
CA ASN A 68 5.60 5.34 11.51
C ASN A 68 6.77 5.96 10.74
N TYR A 69 6.98 5.57 9.47
CA TYR A 69 7.98 6.20 8.59
C TYR A 69 7.60 7.64 8.24
N VAL A 70 6.31 7.93 8.00
CA VAL A 70 5.83 9.30 7.74
C VAL A 70 6.09 10.20 8.95
N ARG A 71 5.70 9.78 10.15
CA ARG A 71 5.89 10.54 11.40
C ARG A 71 7.35 10.81 11.74
N SER A 72 8.25 9.88 11.38
CA SER A 72 9.69 10.08 11.57
C SER A 72 10.36 10.92 10.48
N GLY A 73 9.63 11.39 9.48
CA GLY A 73 10.18 12.14 8.35
C GLY A 73 11.08 11.31 7.43
N PHE A 74 11.05 9.99 7.56
CA PHE A 74 11.95 9.07 6.85
C PHE A 74 11.93 9.26 5.33
N TYR A 75 10.76 9.49 4.73
CA TYR A 75 10.60 9.57 3.28
C TYR A 75 11.19 10.83 2.65
N SER A 76 11.45 11.88 3.44
CA SER A 76 12.09 13.11 2.92
C SER A 76 13.47 12.79 2.37
N GLY A 77 13.71 13.21 1.11
CA GLY A 77 14.95 12.95 0.37
C GLY A 77 15.05 11.55 -0.25
N THR A 78 14.07 10.66 -0.05
CA THR A 78 13.98 9.43 -0.84
C THR A 78 13.48 9.74 -2.25
N THR A 79 13.57 8.78 -3.17
CA THR A 79 13.20 8.94 -4.57
C THR A 79 12.22 7.88 -5.03
N PHE A 80 11.51 8.16 -6.11
CA PHE A 80 10.98 7.11 -6.97
C PHE A 80 12.14 6.58 -7.82
N HIS A 81 12.77 5.54 -7.33
CA HIS A 81 14.05 5.03 -7.85
C HIS A 81 13.90 3.95 -8.94
N ARG A 82 12.68 3.43 -9.14
CA ARG A 82 12.38 2.46 -10.19
C ARG A 82 11.03 2.77 -10.81
N VAL A 83 11.03 2.98 -12.13
CA VAL A 83 9.87 3.42 -12.88
C VAL A 83 9.73 2.57 -14.14
N ILE A 84 8.62 1.87 -14.28
CA ILE A 84 8.36 1.00 -15.43
C ILE A 84 7.03 1.39 -16.07
N PRO A 85 7.05 1.98 -17.27
CA PRO A 85 5.84 2.30 -18.02
C PRO A 85 4.92 1.08 -18.19
N GLY A 86 3.63 1.30 -18.01
CA GLY A 86 2.63 0.22 -18.10
C GLY A 86 2.72 -0.83 -16.98
N PHE A 87 3.40 -0.50 -15.86
CA PHE A 87 3.49 -1.39 -14.71
C PHE A 87 3.36 -0.63 -13.39
N MET A 88 4.42 0.04 -12.90
CA MET A 88 4.39 0.71 -11.60
C MET A 88 5.50 1.77 -11.45
N VAL A 89 5.37 2.63 -10.45
CA VAL A 89 6.44 3.49 -9.93
C VAL A 89 6.76 3.09 -8.49
N GLN A 90 8.03 2.79 -8.20
CA GLN A 90 8.50 2.31 -6.88
C GLN A 90 9.43 3.33 -6.23
N GLY A 91 9.23 3.58 -4.94
CA GLY A 91 10.01 4.55 -4.19
C GLY A 91 10.07 4.26 -2.70
N GLY A 92 10.57 5.26 -1.94
CA GLY A 92 10.53 5.25 -0.48
C GLY A 92 11.64 4.46 0.22
N GLY A 93 12.72 4.09 -0.49
CA GLY A 93 13.83 3.35 0.14
C GLY A 93 15.21 3.96 -0.12
N MET A 94 15.41 4.57 -1.29
CA MET A 94 16.70 5.04 -1.76
C MET A 94 16.72 6.55 -1.94
N ASP A 95 17.87 7.17 -1.70
CA ASP A 95 18.12 8.59 -1.97
C ASP A 95 18.44 8.85 -3.47
N ALA A 96 18.72 10.09 -3.82
CA ALA A 96 19.05 10.48 -5.20
C ALA A 96 20.41 9.92 -5.69
N LYS A 97 21.25 9.38 -4.80
CA LYS A 97 22.51 8.72 -5.12
C LYS A 97 22.36 7.20 -5.24
N MET A 98 21.14 6.66 -5.06
CA MET A 98 20.82 5.23 -5.02
C MET A 98 21.38 4.53 -3.77
N VAL A 99 21.57 5.29 -2.68
CA VAL A 99 21.95 4.73 -1.37
C VAL A 99 20.67 4.40 -0.61
N GLU A 100 20.58 3.16 -0.13
CA GLU A 100 19.45 2.71 0.68
C GLU A 100 19.49 3.33 2.08
N LYS A 101 18.36 3.86 2.56
CA LYS A 101 18.25 4.40 3.91
C LYS A 101 18.05 3.27 4.92
N PRO A 102 18.66 3.33 6.12
CA PRO A 102 18.46 2.34 7.17
C PRO A 102 16.97 2.22 7.55
N THR A 103 16.44 1.00 7.52
CA THR A 103 15.02 0.74 7.76
C THR A 103 14.77 0.16 9.15
N ARG A 104 13.49 0.16 9.55
CA ARG A 104 12.99 -0.60 10.70
C ARG A 104 12.95 -2.09 10.33
N PRO A 105 12.79 -3.00 11.30
CA PRO A 105 12.57 -4.42 11.02
C PRO A 105 11.40 -4.63 10.04
N PRO A 106 11.47 -5.69 9.22
CA PRO A 106 10.43 -6.01 8.26
C PRO A 106 9.12 -6.40 8.94
N ILE A 107 8.03 -6.37 8.19
CA ILE A 107 6.70 -6.70 8.67
C ILE A 107 6.11 -7.91 7.93
N ARG A 108 5.17 -8.59 8.58
CA ARG A 108 4.42 -9.68 7.97
C ARG A 108 3.62 -9.19 6.76
N ASN A 109 3.59 -9.99 5.70
CA ASN A 109 2.80 -9.74 4.50
C ASN A 109 1.30 -9.81 4.80
N GLU A 110 0.55 -8.81 4.33
CA GLU A 110 -0.91 -8.71 4.46
C GLU A 110 -1.62 -8.81 3.10
N ALA A 111 -1.00 -9.34 2.05
CA ALA A 111 -1.61 -9.39 0.71
C ALA A 111 -2.89 -10.25 0.65
N ARG A 112 -3.11 -11.15 1.65
CA ARG A 112 -4.36 -11.92 1.78
C ARG A 112 -5.53 -11.09 2.31
N ASN A 113 -5.52 -9.79 2.13
CA ASN A 113 -6.55 -8.86 2.65
C ASN A 113 -7.71 -8.60 1.69
N GLY A 114 -7.69 -9.22 0.50
CA GLY A 114 -8.71 -9.07 -0.53
C GLY A 114 -8.63 -7.77 -1.34
N LEU A 115 -7.58 -6.96 -1.14
CA LEU A 115 -7.31 -5.80 -1.98
C LEU A 115 -6.46 -6.23 -3.19
N LEU A 116 -6.72 -5.61 -4.35
CA LEU A 116 -6.06 -5.94 -5.61
C LEU A 116 -5.09 -4.83 -6.02
N ASN A 117 -4.03 -5.21 -6.75
CA ASN A 117 -3.03 -4.30 -7.32
C ASN A 117 -3.55 -3.60 -8.58
N THR A 118 -4.74 -3.00 -8.51
CA THR A 118 -5.34 -2.21 -9.59
C THR A 118 -4.64 -0.87 -9.77
N ARG A 119 -4.90 -0.17 -10.90
CA ARG A 119 -4.40 1.18 -11.12
C ARG A 119 -4.71 2.09 -9.92
N GLY A 120 -3.70 2.80 -9.43
CA GLY A 120 -3.77 3.66 -8.25
C GLY A 120 -3.56 2.94 -6.92
N ALA A 121 -3.53 1.61 -6.88
CA ALA A 121 -3.22 0.87 -5.65
C ALA A 121 -1.78 1.14 -5.19
N LEU A 122 -1.62 1.35 -3.88
CA LEU A 122 -0.34 1.49 -3.20
C LEU A 122 -0.04 0.19 -2.44
N ALA A 123 1.07 -0.47 -2.79
CA ALA A 123 1.47 -1.73 -2.17
C ALA A 123 2.92 -1.70 -1.67
N LEU A 124 3.22 -2.52 -0.66
CA LEU A 124 4.57 -2.65 -0.13
C LEU A 124 5.45 -3.48 -1.08
N ALA A 125 6.63 -2.94 -1.39
CA ALA A 125 7.68 -3.69 -2.07
C ALA A 125 8.38 -4.65 -1.09
N ARG A 126 8.85 -5.79 -1.59
CA ARG A 126 9.52 -6.85 -0.84
C ARG A 126 10.55 -7.58 -1.71
N THR A 127 11.40 -8.35 -1.09
CA THR A 127 12.29 -9.32 -1.75
C THR A 127 11.53 -10.64 -2.04
N ASP A 128 12.23 -11.69 -2.37
CA ASP A 128 11.65 -13.04 -2.52
C ASP A 128 11.08 -13.59 -1.20
N ASP A 129 11.59 -13.14 -0.04
CA ASP A 129 10.93 -13.41 1.24
C ASP A 129 9.62 -12.61 1.33
N PRO A 130 8.47 -13.28 1.43
CA PRO A 130 7.17 -12.60 1.51
C PRO A 130 7.03 -11.66 2.71
N HIS A 131 7.82 -11.86 3.76
CA HIS A 131 7.77 -11.09 5.01
C HIS A 131 8.91 -10.07 5.15
N SER A 132 9.53 -9.67 4.03
CA SER A 132 10.69 -8.75 4.01
C SER A 132 10.33 -7.27 3.80
N ALA A 133 9.06 -6.93 3.68
CA ALA A 133 8.64 -5.54 3.42
C ALA A 133 9.03 -4.60 4.57
N THR A 134 9.62 -3.45 4.21
CA THR A 134 10.05 -2.40 5.17
C THR A 134 9.43 -1.04 4.82
N SER A 135 10.18 -0.14 4.19
CA SER A 135 9.75 1.23 3.87
C SER A 135 9.33 1.41 2.42
N GLN A 136 9.83 0.56 1.51
CA GLN A 136 9.60 0.73 0.09
C GLN A 136 8.16 0.38 -0.31
N PHE A 137 7.61 1.18 -1.21
CA PHE A 137 6.28 1.00 -1.76
C PHE A 137 6.29 1.23 -3.28
N PHE A 138 5.24 0.76 -3.94
CA PHE A 138 5.00 1.11 -5.33
C PHE A 138 3.54 1.50 -5.55
N ILE A 139 3.31 2.31 -6.60
CA ILE A 139 1.99 2.69 -7.08
C ILE A 139 1.78 2.01 -8.43
N SER A 140 0.72 1.25 -8.56
CA SER A 140 0.34 0.59 -9.82
C SER A 140 -0.19 1.63 -10.82
N VAL A 141 0.36 1.66 -12.05
CA VAL A 141 -0.11 2.58 -13.10
C VAL A 141 -1.10 1.92 -14.05
N LYS A 142 -1.32 0.64 -13.90
CA LYS A 142 -2.41 -0.15 -14.48
C LYS A 142 -2.80 -1.26 -13.52
N ASP A 143 -3.78 -2.07 -13.89
CA ASP A 143 -4.13 -3.28 -13.16
C ASP A 143 -3.05 -4.34 -13.34
N ASN A 144 -2.55 -4.87 -12.23
CA ASN A 144 -1.45 -5.82 -12.17
C ASN A 144 -1.87 -7.10 -11.43
N PRO A 145 -2.79 -7.92 -11.96
CA PRO A 145 -3.30 -9.10 -11.25
C PRO A 145 -2.21 -10.13 -10.93
N GLY A 146 -1.11 -10.16 -11.68
CA GLY A 146 0.06 -10.98 -11.36
C GLY A 146 0.79 -10.61 -10.06
N LEU A 147 0.40 -9.50 -9.39
CA LEU A 147 0.91 -9.11 -8.07
C LEU A 147 -0.05 -9.47 -6.93
N ASP A 148 -1.23 -10.00 -7.23
CA ASP A 148 -2.25 -10.29 -6.23
C ASP A 148 -1.97 -11.61 -5.51
N PHE A 149 -2.51 -11.72 -4.27
CA PHE A 149 -2.40 -12.94 -3.49
C PHE A 149 -3.05 -14.12 -4.23
N GLY A 150 -2.35 -15.25 -4.26
CA GLY A 150 -2.78 -16.48 -4.93
C GLY A 150 -2.57 -16.49 -6.45
N ILE A 151 -2.30 -15.34 -7.09
CA ILE A 151 -2.05 -15.21 -8.54
C ILE A 151 -0.58 -14.92 -8.82
N SER A 152 0.10 -14.21 -7.91
CA SER A 152 1.52 -13.91 -8.05
C SER A 152 2.37 -15.17 -8.20
N ARG A 153 3.54 -15.05 -8.86
CA ARG A 153 4.43 -16.15 -9.16
C ARG A 153 4.78 -17.03 -7.95
N ASP A 154 4.89 -16.45 -6.78
CA ASP A 154 5.20 -17.12 -5.51
C ASP A 154 3.96 -17.44 -4.66
N GLY A 155 2.76 -17.08 -5.14
CA GLY A 155 1.49 -17.27 -4.45
C GLY A 155 1.23 -16.29 -3.29
N TRP A 156 2.25 -15.53 -2.85
CA TRP A 156 2.13 -14.62 -1.69
C TRP A 156 1.60 -13.23 -2.03
N GLY A 157 1.87 -12.74 -3.22
CA GLY A 157 1.46 -11.41 -3.66
C GLY A 157 2.12 -10.24 -2.92
N TYR A 158 1.65 -9.04 -3.26
CA TYR A 158 2.11 -7.77 -2.68
C TYR A 158 0.98 -7.11 -1.92
N ALA A 159 1.24 -6.72 -0.67
CA ALA A 159 0.22 -6.20 0.24
C ALA A 159 -0.19 -4.79 -0.15
N VAL A 160 -1.37 -4.65 -0.77
CA VAL A 160 -2.02 -3.36 -0.99
C VAL A 160 -2.45 -2.81 0.38
N PHE A 161 -2.07 -1.56 0.66
CA PHE A 161 -2.37 -0.89 1.92
C PHE A 161 -2.93 0.52 1.76
N GLY A 162 -3.03 1.01 0.52
CA GLY A 162 -3.57 2.33 0.23
C GLY A 162 -3.98 2.47 -1.22
N GLU A 163 -4.58 3.61 -1.53
CA GLU A 163 -5.03 3.99 -2.87
C GLU A 163 -4.85 5.48 -3.10
N VAL A 164 -4.43 5.83 -4.31
CA VAL A 164 -4.33 7.23 -4.74
C VAL A 164 -5.74 7.82 -4.87
N LEU A 165 -6.02 8.85 -4.06
CA LEU A 165 -7.27 9.62 -4.08
C LEU A 165 -7.21 10.78 -5.08
N SER A 166 -6.02 11.39 -5.24
CA SER A 166 -5.77 12.44 -6.22
C SER A 166 -4.28 12.49 -6.58
N GLY A 167 -3.94 13.04 -7.75
CA GLY A 167 -2.55 13.13 -8.22
C GLY A 167 -2.11 11.93 -9.06
N MET A 168 -3.04 11.14 -9.65
CA MET A 168 -2.67 10.10 -10.63
C MET A 168 -2.03 10.68 -11.88
N ASP A 169 -2.35 11.91 -12.25
CA ASP A 169 -1.66 12.69 -13.29
C ASP A 169 -0.19 12.94 -12.97
N VAL A 170 0.14 13.20 -11.71
CA VAL A 170 1.53 13.31 -11.22
C VAL A 170 2.23 11.95 -11.33
N VAL A 171 1.55 10.85 -10.97
CA VAL A 171 2.10 9.48 -11.14
C VAL A 171 2.36 9.17 -12.61
N ASP A 172 1.45 9.56 -13.51
CA ASP A 172 1.61 9.37 -14.96
C ASP A 172 2.78 10.20 -15.52
N GLN A 173 2.99 11.42 -15.03
CA GLN A 173 4.17 12.22 -15.37
C GLN A 173 5.48 11.56 -14.88
N ILE A 174 5.48 10.99 -13.68
CA ILE A 174 6.64 10.25 -13.14
C ILE A 174 6.93 9.04 -14.02
N VAL A 175 5.89 8.29 -14.42
CA VAL A 175 6.07 7.07 -15.24
C VAL A 175 6.56 7.38 -16.66
N ALA A 176 6.27 8.58 -17.17
CA ALA A 176 6.73 9.04 -18.47
C ALA A 176 8.20 9.54 -18.46
N ALA A 177 8.83 9.65 -17.28
CA ALA A 177 10.20 10.12 -17.17
C ALA A 177 11.18 9.17 -17.86
N PRO A 178 12.16 9.66 -18.64
CA PRO A 178 13.21 8.84 -19.21
C PRO A 178 14.00 8.10 -18.13
N THR A 179 14.29 6.82 -18.36
CA THR A 179 14.99 5.96 -17.41
C THR A 179 16.35 5.49 -17.93
N THR A 180 17.22 5.12 -17.00
CA THR A 180 18.56 4.58 -17.25
C THR A 180 18.87 3.44 -16.26
N SER A 181 20.05 2.86 -16.35
CA SER A 181 20.61 1.98 -15.32
C SER A 181 21.64 2.76 -14.48
N ARG A 182 21.53 2.67 -13.15
CA ARG A 182 22.42 3.35 -12.20
C ARG A 182 22.61 2.50 -10.94
N GLY A 183 23.86 2.37 -10.47
CA GLY A 183 24.16 1.65 -9.22
C GLY A 183 23.70 0.19 -9.21
N GLY A 184 23.73 -0.51 -10.36
CA GLY A 184 23.25 -1.89 -10.47
C GLY A 184 21.71 -2.03 -10.60
N HIS A 185 20.97 -0.91 -10.58
CA HIS A 185 19.52 -0.89 -10.74
C HIS A 185 19.13 -0.46 -12.15
N SER A 186 18.12 -1.11 -12.72
CA SER A 186 17.49 -0.76 -14.00
C SER A 186 16.23 0.08 -13.80
N ASN A 187 15.82 0.78 -14.87
CA ASN A 187 14.61 1.61 -14.87
C ASN A 187 14.64 2.74 -13.83
N VAL A 188 15.81 3.29 -13.57
CA VAL A 188 16.02 4.45 -12.68
C VAL A 188 15.74 5.72 -13.46
N PRO A 189 14.88 6.65 -13.01
CA PRO A 189 14.70 7.94 -13.67
C PRO A 189 16.03 8.66 -13.90
N LEU A 190 16.26 9.14 -15.12
CA LEU A 190 17.49 9.86 -15.50
C LEU A 190 17.68 11.09 -14.62
N THR A 191 16.61 11.85 -14.40
CA THR A 191 16.54 12.91 -13.40
C THR A 191 15.83 12.36 -12.16
N PRO A 192 16.48 12.34 -10.99
CA PRO A 192 15.89 11.79 -9.78
C PRO A 192 14.57 12.47 -9.41
N VAL A 193 13.50 11.70 -9.26
CA VAL A 193 12.21 12.18 -8.78
C VAL A 193 12.20 12.07 -7.26
N VAL A 194 12.57 13.17 -6.60
CA VAL A 194 12.73 13.24 -5.15
C VAL A 194 11.39 13.43 -4.47
N ILE A 195 11.12 12.62 -3.46
CA ILE A 195 10.05 12.82 -2.48
C ILE A 195 10.56 13.89 -1.51
N THR A 196 10.04 15.11 -1.62
CA THR A 196 10.47 16.22 -0.79
C THR A 196 9.93 16.07 0.63
N ARG A 197 8.70 15.56 0.75
CA ARG A 197 8.03 15.32 2.03
C ARG A 197 6.92 14.29 1.87
N VAL A 198 6.66 13.53 2.94
CA VAL A 198 5.38 12.83 3.11
C VAL A 198 4.78 13.30 4.44
N ARG A 199 3.52 13.72 4.42
CA ARG A 199 2.80 14.20 5.62
C ARG A 199 1.42 13.57 5.74
N ILE A 200 0.93 13.48 6.96
CA ILE A 200 -0.46 13.10 7.24
C ILE A 200 -1.34 14.32 6.98
N VAL A 201 -2.35 14.15 6.14
CA VAL A 201 -3.35 15.19 5.80
C VAL A 201 -4.54 15.11 6.74
N SER A 202 -5.01 13.89 6.95
CA SER A 202 -6.07 13.58 7.91
C SER A 202 -5.82 12.22 8.54
N GLU A 203 -6.23 12.05 9.78
CA GLU A 203 -6.18 10.78 10.49
C GLU A 203 -7.54 10.57 11.15
N PRO A 204 -8.17 9.39 11.01
CA PRO A 204 -9.38 9.09 11.74
C PRO A 204 -9.13 9.24 13.23
N ALA A 205 -10.12 9.68 13.99
CA ALA A 205 -10.02 9.70 15.44
C ALA A 205 -9.59 8.30 15.93
N PRO A 206 -8.70 8.20 16.93
CA PRO A 206 -8.30 6.91 17.47
C PRO A 206 -9.56 6.13 17.84
N LEU A 207 -9.73 4.94 17.27
CA LEU A 207 -10.78 4.04 17.73
C LEU A 207 -10.56 3.86 19.24
N ALA A 208 -11.53 4.27 20.05
CA ALA A 208 -11.48 4.05 21.49
C ALA A 208 -11.10 2.57 21.70
N PRO A 209 -10.14 2.26 22.59
CA PRO A 209 -9.75 0.89 22.83
C PRO A 209 -11.01 0.10 23.17
N LYS A 210 -11.35 -0.88 22.33
CA LYS A 210 -12.40 -1.83 22.68
C LYS A 210 -12.01 -2.39 24.04
N ALA A 211 -12.81 -2.10 25.07
CA ALA A 211 -12.60 -2.63 26.42
C ALA A 211 -12.38 -4.13 26.27
N VAL A 212 -11.17 -4.59 26.53
CA VAL A 212 -10.88 -6.00 26.66
C VAL A 212 -11.62 -6.43 27.89
N THR A 213 -12.79 -7.00 27.71
CA THR A 213 -13.52 -7.67 28.78
C THR A 213 -12.57 -8.74 29.30
N LYS A 214 -12.07 -8.51 30.51
CA LYS A 214 -11.19 -9.41 31.22
C LYS A 214 -11.94 -10.69 31.45
N ALA A 215 -11.80 -11.65 30.51
CA ALA A 215 -12.31 -12.99 30.70
C ALA A 215 -11.64 -13.55 31.96
N GLY A 216 -12.45 -14.01 32.92
CA GLY A 216 -12.02 -14.39 34.24
C GLY A 216 -10.82 -15.34 34.24
N ALA A 217 -9.83 -14.99 35.02
CA ALA A 217 -8.70 -15.86 35.31
C ALA A 217 -9.24 -17.13 36.02
N PRO A 218 -8.89 -18.33 35.54
CA PRO A 218 -9.17 -19.55 36.35
C PRO A 218 -8.28 -19.53 37.59
N ALA A 219 -8.91 -19.72 38.73
CA ALA A 219 -8.27 -19.81 40.05
C ALA A 219 -7.20 -20.94 40.03
N THR A 220 -5.93 -20.56 40.07
CA THR A 220 -4.85 -21.51 40.28
C THR A 220 -4.77 -21.90 41.72
N LYS A 221 -5.03 -23.19 42.01
CA LYS A 221 -4.73 -23.84 43.29
C LYS A 221 -3.22 -23.79 43.55
N PRO A 222 -2.77 -23.59 44.80
CA PRO A 222 -1.33 -23.58 45.11
C PRO A 222 -0.74 -24.99 44.93
N VAL A 223 0.19 -25.10 43.98
CA VAL A 223 1.06 -26.26 43.83
C VAL A 223 2.27 -26.06 44.73
N THR A 224 2.37 -26.87 45.78
CA THR A 224 3.55 -26.99 46.64
C THR A 224 4.75 -27.45 45.85
N ARG A 225 5.83 -26.63 45.87
CA ARG A 225 7.11 -26.86 45.23
C ARG A 225 7.98 -27.81 46.04
N PRO A 226 8.45 -28.95 45.50
CA PRO A 226 9.58 -29.65 46.11
C PRO A 226 10.92 -28.99 45.69
N ALA A 227 11.77 -28.76 46.64
CA ALA A 227 13.11 -28.23 46.43
C ALA A 227 14.03 -29.29 45.82
N LYS A 228 14.93 -28.84 44.90
CA LYS A 228 16.17 -29.08 44.67
C LYS A 228 16.98 -29.96 43.95
N THR A 229 17.77 -29.72 43.21
CA THR A 229 19.19 -30.08 43.17
C THR A 229 19.89 -29.45 41.96
N ALA A 230 20.99 -28.80 42.17
CA ALA A 230 21.84 -28.18 41.15
C ALA A 230 22.54 -29.26 40.31
N PRO A 231 22.70 -29.06 39.00
CA PRO A 231 23.64 -29.84 38.21
C PRO A 231 25.01 -29.19 38.14
N LYS A 232 25.99 -30.04 38.30
CA LYS A 232 27.42 -29.92 38.24
C LYS A 232 27.88 -29.30 36.92
N THR A 233 28.85 -28.40 37.05
CA THR A 233 29.70 -27.87 35.99
C THR A 233 30.33 -28.96 35.13
N ALA A 234 30.24 -28.81 33.79
CA ALA A 234 31.06 -29.54 32.82
C ALA A 234 32.04 -28.59 32.12
N PRO A 235 33.28 -29.03 31.78
CA PRO A 235 34.35 -28.15 31.42
C PRO A 235 34.31 -27.63 29.97
N ALA A 236 34.87 -26.44 29.78
CA ALA A 236 35.01 -25.73 28.50
C ALA A 236 35.90 -26.50 27.51
N LYS A 237 35.49 -26.51 26.24
CA LYS A 237 36.25 -26.97 25.08
C LYS A 237 37.16 -25.84 24.57
N PRO A 238 38.43 -26.10 24.18
CA PRO A 238 39.35 -25.05 23.79
C PRO A 238 39.06 -24.48 22.38
N LYS A 239 39.33 -23.19 22.24
CA LYS A 239 39.31 -22.43 20.97
C LYS A 239 40.35 -23.01 19.99
N ALA A 240 39.93 -23.24 18.75
CA ALA A 240 40.84 -23.51 17.64
C ALA A 240 41.46 -22.19 17.13
N THR A 241 42.77 -22.18 17.01
CA THR A 241 43.63 -21.13 16.46
C THR A 241 43.55 -21.17 14.91
N PRO A 242 43.40 -20.05 14.20
CA PRO A 242 43.50 -20.06 12.75
C PRO A 242 44.95 -20.12 12.28
N THR A 243 45.25 -21.05 11.38
CA THR A 243 46.52 -21.22 10.69
C THR A 243 46.70 -20.13 9.61
N PRO A 244 47.90 -19.55 9.44
CA PRO A 244 48.18 -18.58 8.39
C PRO A 244 48.27 -19.26 7.03
N VAL A 245 47.62 -18.65 6.02
CA VAL A 245 47.75 -19.03 4.61
C VAL A 245 49.00 -18.39 4.04
N GLU A 246 49.90 -19.24 3.59
CA GLU A 246 51.17 -18.94 2.93
C GLU A 246 50.91 -18.37 1.52
N VAL A 247 51.45 -17.18 1.30
CA VAL A 247 51.46 -16.53 -0.03
C VAL A 247 52.66 -17.09 -0.80
N SER A 248 52.41 -18.02 -1.73
CA SER A 248 53.41 -18.45 -2.70
C SER A 248 53.34 -17.56 -3.94
N GLY A 249 54.31 -16.67 -4.06
CA GLY A 249 54.62 -15.95 -5.30
C GLY A 249 55.19 -16.90 -6.34
N ARG A 250 54.78 -16.75 -7.57
CA ARG A 250 55.57 -17.13 -8.75
C ARG A 250 55.51 -16.02 -9.80
N SER A 251 56.66 -15.44 -9.96
CA SER A 251 57.12 -14.62 -11.09
C SER A 251 57.49 -15.51 -12.28
N SER A 252 57.57 -14.90 -13.47
CA SER A 252 58.22 -15.32 -14.72
C SER A 252 57.25 -15.81 -15.83
N HIS A 253 57.16 -15.23 -16.89
CA HIS A 253 57.87 -14.69 -18.04
C HIS A 253 56.92 -13.93 -18.92
#